data_e9f9fc32e3e702570442a607d3f88baa
#
_entry.id   e9f9fc32e3e702570442a607d3f88baa
#
_cell.length_a   1.000
_cell.length_b   1.000
_cell.length_c   1.000
_cell.angle_alpha   90.00
_cell.angle_beta   90.00
_cell.angle_gamma   90.00
#
_symmetry.space_group_name_H-M   'P 1'
#
loop_
_entity.id
_entity.type
_entity.pdbx_description
1 polymer ?
#
loop_
_entity_poly.entity_id
_entity_poly.type
_entity_poly.pdbx_seq_one_letter_code
_entity_poly.pdbx_strand_id
1 'polypeptide(L)'
;MDTKLNDKKIVKFKRIYIEITNVCNLNCSFCSNSNKVKREMTPEEFKEVLSKINNYTDYIYLHVKGEPLTHHNLDKILDITKEYNKKVCITTNGVFLKDKLPILKKYDNIYQINISLHSENNKKNYLEDIISSVNELSPYISYRFWTLDNNKMDNKTKEYIKILKKVYNKEEIYDGIKLKDKVYLSLDNKFTWPSINNNYYNERGTC
;
A
#
# COMPACT_ATOMS: atom_id res chain seq x y z
N MET A 1 -42.41 8.91 29.96
CA MET A 1 -40.96 8.81 30.32
C MET A 1 -40.20 8.47 29.05
N ASP A 2 -39.76 9.51 28.36
CA ASP A 2 -38.98 9.35 27.12
C ASP A 2 -37.54 9.09 27.48
N THR A 3 -37.11 7.84 27.34
CA THR A 3 -35.68 7.48 27.37
C THR A 3 -35.04 7.94 26.09
N LYS A 4 -34.48 9.14 26.07
CA LYS A 4 -33.53 9.57 25.05
C LYS A 4 -32.35 8.60 25.06
N LEU A 5 -32.33 7.66 24.12
CA LEU A 5 -31.15 6.91 23.77
C LEU A 5 -30.08 7.92 23.35
N ASN A 6 -29.02 8.01 24.12
CA ASN A 6 -27.84 8.79 23.79
C ASN A 6 -27.25 8.18 22.52
N ASP A 7 -27.51 8.78 21.36
CA ASP A 7 -26.80 8.48 20.12
C ASP A 7 -25.31 8.82 20.31
N LYS A 8 -24.54 7.88 20.83
CA LYS A 8 -23.08 8.00 20.86
C LYS A 8 -22.60 8.14 19.44
N LYS A 9 -22.21 9.34 19.05
CA LYS A 9 -21.63 9.63 17.75
C LYS A 9 -20.42 8.72 17.54
N ILE A 10 -20.54 7.75 16.62
CA ILE A 10 -19.44 6.83 16.31
C ILE A 10 -18.30 7.65 15.69
N VAL A 11 -17.12 7.58 16.30
CA VAL A 11 -15.92 8.24 15.76
C VAL A 11 -15.43 7.42 14.57
N LYS A 12 -15.45 8.02 13.38
CA LYS A 12 -14.91 7.39 12.17
C LYS A 12 -13.43 7.74 11.98
N PHE A 13 -12.63 6.73 11.71
CA PHE A 13 -11.24 6.89 11.25
C PHE A 13 -11.21 7.07 9.73
N LYS A 14 -10.33 7.93 9.23
CA LYS A 14 -10.12 8.09 7.78
C LYS A 14 -9.65 6.80 7.13
N ARG A 15 -8.89 5.98 7.87
CA ARG A 15 -8.30 4.72 7.41
C ARG A 15 -7.94 3.83 8.59
N ILE A 16 -8.02 2.52 8.40
CA ILE A 16 -7.51 1.51 9.33
C ILE A 16 -6.60 0.57 8.57
N TYR A 17 -5.46 0.24 9.17
CA TYR A 17 -4.49 -0.69 8.64
C TYR A 17 -4.70 -2.07 9.25
N ILE A 18 -4.74 -3.10 8.40
CA ILE A 18 -4.82 -4.51 8.80
C ILE A 18 -3.66 -5.24 8.13
N GLU A 19 -2.67 -5.67 8.92
CA GLU A 19 -1.57 -6.50 8.42
C GLU A 19 -2.09 -7.91 8.16
N ILE A 20 -2.43 -8.21 6.90
CA ILE A 20 -2.93 -9.54 6.52
C ILE A 20 -1.82 -10.58 6.44
N THR A 21 -0.58 -10.14 6.29
CA THR A 21 0.63 -11.00 6.29
C THR A 21 1.85 -10.20 6.71
N ASN A 22 2.75 -10.85 7.45
CA ASN A 22 4.11 -10.34 7.69
C ASN A 22 5.16 -11.05 6.82
N VAL A 23 4.71 -11.92 5.91
CA VAL A 23 5.56 -12.57 4.91
C VAL A 23 5.88 -11.57 3.81
N CYS A 24 7.13 -11.49 3.40
CA CYS A 24 7.58 -10.70 2.25
C CYS A 24 8.58 -11.52 1.43
N ASN A 25 8.49 -11.39 0.13
CA ASN A 25 9.42 -11.99 -0.82
C ASN A 25 10.73 -11.21 -0.97
N LEU A 26 10.85 -10.05 -0.32
CA LEU A 26 12.04 -9.19 -0.32
C LEU A 26 12.58 -8.99 1.11
N ASN A 27 13.83 -8.51 1.18
CA ASN A 27 14.50 -8.16 2.43
C ASN A 27 15.21 -6.80 2.27
N CYS A 28 14.42 -5.75 1.97
CA CYS A 28 14.96 -4.42 1.73
C CYS A 28 15.67 -3.85 2.95
N SER A 29 16.82 -3.21 2.75
CA SER A 29 17.70 -2.70 3.81
C SER A 29 17.04 -1.62 4.69
N PHE A 30 16.10 -0.86 4.13
CA PHE A 30 15.34 0.18 4.83
C PHE A 30 14.11 -0.34 5.58
N CYS A 31 13.74 -1.61 5.38
CA CYS A 31 12.59 -2.20 6.05
C CYS A 31 12.98 -2.65 7.46
N SER A 32 12.16 -2.30 8.46
CA SER A 32 12.38 -2.84 9.81
C SER A 32 12.11 -4.34 9.81
N ASN A 33 13.18 -5.13 9.83
CA ASN A 33 13.08 -6.57 10.03
C ASN A 33 12.46 -6.86 11.39
N SER A 34 11.39 -7.65 11.42
CA SER A 34 10.84 -8.17 12.65
C SER A 34 11.29 -9.63 12.80
N ASN A 35 11.84 -9.98 13.96
CA ASN A 35 12.13 -11.37 14.33
C ASN A 35 10.85 -12.17 14.64
N LYS A 36 9.68 -11.66 14.24
CA LYS A 36 8.39 -12.33 14.44
C LYS A 36 8.28 -13.56 13.56
N VAL A 37 7.60 -14.57 14.09
CA VAL A 37 7.20 -15.74 13.31
C VAL A 37 6.43 -15.30 12.06
N LYS A 38 6.82 -15.82 10.92
CA LYS A 38 6.14 -15.53 9.65
C LYS A 38 4.75 -16.17 9.66
N ARG A 39 3.73 -15.36 9.39
CA ARG A 39 2.34 -15.84 9.34
C ARG A 39 1.50 -15.00 8.37
N GLU A 40 0.43 -15.60 7.91
CA GLU A 40 -0.67 -14.96 7.21
C GLU A 40 -1.93 -15.01 8.08
N MET A 41 -2.75 -13.98 8.00
CA MET A 41 -4.06 -13.94 8.64
C MET A 41 -5.01 -14.85 7.86
N THR A 42 -5.77 -15.72 8.53
CA THR A 42 -6.77 -16.52 7.82
C THR A 42 -7.95 -15.64 7.39
N PRO A 43 -8.74 -16.06 6.38
CA PRO A 43 -9.98 -15.34 6.03
C PRO A 43 -10.94 -15.18 7.19
N GLU A 44 -11.04 -16.18 8.07
CA GLU A 44 -11.92 -16.18 9.26
C GLU A 44 -11.43 -15.14 10.28
N GLU A 45 -10.13 -15.10 10.57
CA GLU A 45 -9.53 -14.08 11.45
C GLU A 45 -9.74 -12.68 10.87
N PHE A 46 -9.57 -12.51 9.55
CA PHE A 46 -9.79 -11.25 8.87
C PHE A 46 -11.24 -10.80 8.98
N LYS A 47 -12.20 -11.72 8.75
CA LYS A 47 -13.64 -11.46 8.89
C LYS A 47 -14.00 -11.04 10.30
N GLU A 48 -13.43 -11.69 11.31
CA GLU A 48 -13.63 -11.33 12.72
C GLU A 48 -13.12 -9.92 13.03
N VAL A 49 -11.91 -9.59 12.59
CA VAL A 49 -11.35 -8.23 12.76
C VAL A 49 -12.23 -7.21 12.06
N LEU A 50 -12.61 -7.48 10.79
CA LEU A 50 -13.38 -6.55 9.98
C LEU A 50 -14.78 -6.30 10.56
N SER A 51 -15.44 -7.33 11.13
CA SER A 51 -16.72 -7.18 11.80
C SER A 51 -16.67 -6.21 12.97
N LYS A 52 -15.58 -6.23 13.76
CA LYS A 52 -15.37 -5.35 14.92
C LYS A 52 -15.13 -3.89 14.53
N ILE A 53 -14.51 -3.64 13.38
CA ILE A 53 -14.16 -2.29 12.93
C ILE A 53 -15.09 -1.73 11.85
N ASN A 54 -16.11 -2.49 11.46
CA ASN A 54 -16.96 -2.18 10.30
C ASN A 54 -17.53 -0.76 10.32
N ASN A 55 -17.99 -0.29 11.47
CA ASN A 55 -18.63 1.03 11.61
C ASN A 55 -17.63 2.18 11.77
N TYR A 56 -16.33 1.88 11.90
CA TYR A 56 -15.32 2.89 12.23
C TYR A 56 -14.56 3.44 11.03
N THR A 57 -14.61 2.76 9.86
CA THR A 57 -13.96 3.23 8.66
C THR A 57 -14.62 2.69 7.39
N ASP A 58 -14.53 3.45 6.31
CA ASP A 58 -14.91 3.01 4.97
C ASP A 58 -13.68 2.52 4.17
N TYR A 59 -12.46 2.87 4.63
CA TYR A 59 -11.20 2.54 3.95
C TYR A 59 -10.33 1.64 4.81
N ILE A 60 -9.92 0.50 4.26
CA ILE A 60 -8.96 -0.42 4.87
C ILE A 60 -7.71 -0.56 4.01
N TYR A 61 -6.58 -0.62 4.69
CA TYR A 61 -5.26 -0.76 4.11
C TYR A 61 -4.72 -2.14 4.51
N LEU A 62 -4.49 -3.02 3.51
CA LEU A 62 -4.14 -4.43 3.76
C LEU A 62 -2.64 -4.65 4.02
N HIS A 63 -1.97 -3.66 4.59
CA HIS A 63 -0.54 -3.74 4.89
C HIS A 63 -0.18 -2.92 6.13
N VAL A 64 0.83 -3.38 6.84
CA VAL A 64 1.71 -2.60 7.73
C VAL A 64 3.13 -2.97 7.36
N LYS A 65 3.45 -4.26 7.44
CA LYS A 65 4.67 -4.90 6.93
C LYS A 65 4.28 -6.05 6.01
N GLY A 66 5.27 -6.81 5.53
CA GLY A 66 5.04 -7.90 4.59
C GLY A 66 4.68 -7.41 3.18
N GLU A 67 4.30 -8.35 2.34
CA GLU A 67 3.86 -8.10 0.97
C GLU A 67 2.47 -8.69 0.74
N PRO A 68 1.42 -7.87 0.66
CA PRO A 68 0.05 -8.37 0.53
C PRO A 68 -0.18 -9.29 -0.66
N LEU A 69 0.54 -9.07 -1.78
CA LEU A 69 0.37 -9.90 -2.97
C LEU A 69 0.97 -11.31 -2.83
N THR A 70 1.72 -11.60 -1.75
CA THR A 70 2.15 -12.98 -1.44
C THR A 70 1.08 -13.80 -0.74
N HIS A 71 0.04 -13.14 -0.18
CA HIS A 71 -0.98 -13.81 0.61
C HIS A 71 -1.71 -14.90 -0.18
N HIS A 72 -1.75 -16.13 0.35
CA HIS A 72 -2.30 -17.29 -0.36
C HIS A 72 -3.81 -17.18 -0.61
N ASN A 73 -4.55 -16.58 0.31
CA ASN A 73 -6.01 -16.39 0.22
C ASN A 73 -6.38 -14.92 -0.04
N LEU A 74 -5.58 -14.18 -0.86
CA LEU A 74 -5.84 -12.78 -1.14
C LEU A 74 -7.23 -12.56 -1.75
N ASP A 75 -7.67 -13.46 -2.62
CA ASP A 75 -9.01 -13.45 -3.21
C ASP A 75 -10.12 -13.52 -2.16
N LYS A 76 -10.04 -14.46 -1.20
CA LYS A 76 -11.00 -14.58 -0.11
C LYS A 76 -11.01 -13.35 0.81
N ILE A 77 -9.83 -12.77 1.07
CA ILE A 77 -9.71 -11.51 1.82
C ILE A 77 -10.46 -10.39 1.08
N LEU A 78 -10.28 -10.27 -0.24
CA LEU A 78 -10.96 -9.27 -1.05
C LEU A 78 -12.47 -9.53 -1.15
N ASP A 79 -12.93 -10.77 -1.22
CA ASP A 79 -14.36 -11.12 -1.15
C ASP A 79 -15.00 -10.62 0.14
N ILE A 80 -14.36 -10.85 1.29
CA ILE A 80 -14.82 -10.37 2.58
C ILE A 80 -14.89 -8.83 2.61
N THR A 81 -13.89 -8.14 2.04
CA THR A 81 -13.94 -6.67 2.01
C THR A 81 -15.11 -6.15 1.18
N LYS A 82 -15.48 -6.85 0.12
CA LYS A 82 -16.63 -6.52 -0.73
C LYS A 82 -17.95 -6.79 0.01
N GLU A 83 -18.07 -7.93 0.71
CA GLU A 83 -19.21 -8.26 1.58
C GLU A 83 -19.49 -7.13 2.60
N TYR A 84 -18.43 -6.54 3.16
CA TYR A 84 -18.53 -5.45 4.14
C TYR A 84 -18.54 -4.04 3.52
N ASN A 85 -18.67 -3.91 2.20
CA ASN A 85 -18.67 -2.63 1.47
C ASN A 85 -17.44 -1.72 1.79
N LYS A 86 -16.24 -2.32 1.95
CA LYS A 86 -15.01 -1.57 2.23
C LYS A 86 -14.27 -1.21 0.97
N LYS A 87 -13.74 0.01 0.91
CA LYS A 87 -12.75 0.43 -0.07
C LYS A 87 -11.38 -0.03 0.37
N VAL A 88 -10.70 -0.76 -0.51
CA VAL A 88 -9.41 -1.40 -0.22
C VAL A 88 -8.26 -0.58 -0.78
N CYS A 89 -7.24 -0.37 0.04
CA CYS A 89 -5.96 0.17 -0.36
C CYS A 89 -4.87 -0.88 -0.16
N ILE A 90 -4.08 -1.14 -1.21
CA ILE A 90 -2.98 -2.09 -1.19
C ILE A 90 -1.67 -1.32 -1.35
N THR A 91 -0.65 -1.64 -0.56
CA THR A 91 0.72 -1.24 -0.85
C THR A 91 1.54 -2.47 -1.12
N THR A 92 2.23 -2.48 -2.26
CA THR A 92 2.99 -3.64 -2.74
C THR A 92 4.38 -3.22 -3.21
N ASN A 93 5.33 -4.14 -3.12
CA ASN A 93 6.63 -3.99 -3.76
C ASN A 93 6.57 -4.23 -5.28
N GLY A 94 5.42 -4.62 -5.82
CA GLY A 94 5.16 -4.78 -7.25
C GLY A 94 5.71 -6.04 -7.91
N VAL A 95 6.51 -6.86 -7.22
CA VAL A 95 7.14 -8.05 -7.82
C VAL A 95 6.12 -9.02 -8.38
N PHE A 96 5.01 -9.23 -7.66
CA PHE A 96 3.92 -10.13 -8.07
C PHE A 96 2.73 -9.42 -8.73
N LEU A 97 2.86 -8.13 -9.07
CA LEU A 97 1.71 -7.36 -9.59
C LEU A 97 1.13 -8.00 -10.86
N LYS A 98 1.99 -8.40 -11.80
CA LYS A 98 1.60 -9.04 -13.05
C LYS A 98 0.92 -10.40 -12.82
N ASP A 99 1.46 -11.20 -11.91
CA ASP A 99 0.94 -12.53 -11.60
C ASP A 99 -0.42 -12.46 -10.89
N LYS A 100 -0.65 -11.41 -10.08
CA LYS A 100 -1.90 -11.19 -9.35
C LYS A 100 -2.91 -10.32 -10.11
N LEU A 101 -2.56 -9.83 -11.29
CA LEU A 101 -3.44 -9.00 -12.12
C LEU A 101 -4.83 -9.63 -12.35
N PRO A 102 -4.96 -10.94 -12.67
CA PRO A 102 -6.27 -11.57 -12.83
C PRO A 102 -7.16 -11.49 -11.58
N ILE A 103 -6.56 -11.55 -10.38
CA ILE A 103 -7.28 -11.40 -9.11
C ILE A 103 -7.66 -9.92 -8.94
N LEU A 104 -6.71 -9.01 -9.03
CA LEU A 104 -6.94 -7.59 -8.77
C LEU A 104 -8.01 -6.98 -9.67
N LYS A 105 -8.14 -7.44 -10.91
CA LYS A 105 -9.15 -6.98 -11.87
C LYS A 105 -10.59 -7.41 -11.53
N LYS A 106 -10.79 -8.42 -10.67
CA LYS A 106 -12.14 -8.89 -10.28
C LYS A 106 -12.83 -7.95 -9.28
N TYR A 107 -12.06 -7.10 -8.59
CA TYR A 107 -12.56 -6.36 -7.42
C TYR A 107 -12.65 -4.86 -7.69
N ASP A 108 -13.84 -4.37 -7.90
CA ASP A 108 -14.18 -2.96 -8.13
C ASP A 108 -14.07 -2.08 -6.85
N ASN A 109 -14.01 -2.71 -5.68
CA ASN A 109 -13.81 -2.06 -4.40
C ASN A 109 -12.33 -1.83 -4.05
N ILE A 110 -11.37 -2.28 -4.87
CA ILE A 110 -9.99 -1.83 -4.75
C ILE A 110 -9.93 -0.36 -5.17
N TYR A 111 -9.73 0.51 -4.19
CA TYR A 111 -9.71 1.94 -4.39
C TYR A 111 -8.35 2.45 -4.87
N GLN A 112 -7.28 1.95 -4.26
CA GLN A 112 -5.92 2.42 -4.56
C GLN A 112 -4.87 1.31 -4.41
N ILE A 113 -3.92 1.29 -5.34
CA ILE A 113 -2.71 0.46 -5.26
C ILE A 113 -1.50 1.38 -5.24
N ASN A 114 -0.72 1.29 -4.18
CA ASN A 114 0.56 1.97 -4.02
C ASN A 114 1.68 0.99 -4.40
N ILE A 115 2.53 1.36 -5.33
CA ILE A 115 3.61 0.51 -5.82
C ILE A 115 4.94 1.12 -5.38
N SER A 116 5.65 0.42 -4.49
CA SER A 116 6.93 0.84 -3.93
C SER A 116 8.07 0.56 -4.92
N LEU A 117 8.26 1.43 -5.90
CA LEU A 117 9.30 1.29 -6.93
C LEU A 117 10.73 1.35 -6.37
N HIS A 118 10.87 1.88 -5.16
CA HIS A 118 12.12 1.90 -4.41
C HIS A 118 12.49 0.55 -3.77
N SER A 119 11.64 -0.48 -3.90
CA SER A 119 11.92 -1.81 -3.34
C SER A 119 13.21 -2.40 -3.91
N GLU A 120 14.00 -3.04 -3.05
CA GLU A 120 15.25 -3.70 -3.41
C GLU A 120 14.95 -5.08 -4.00
N ASN A 121 14.73 -5.15 -5.31
CA ASN A 121 14.46 -6.39 -6.04
C ASN A 121 15.36 -6.51 -7.28
N ASN A 122 15.59 -7.74 -7.72
CA ASN A 122 16.39 -8.08 -8.89
C ASN A 122 15.53 -8.69 -10.02
N LYS A 123 14.20 -8.44 -10.01
CA LYS A 123 13.30 -8.98 -11.03
C LYS A 123 13.64 -8.36 -12.39
N LYS A 124 13.90 -9.23 -13.37
CA LYS A 124 14.08 -8.80 -14.77
C LYS A 124 12.79 -8.19 -15.30
N ASN A 125 12.89 -7.14 -16.11
CA ASN A 125 11.75 -6.41 -16.68
C ASN A 125 10.74 -5.89 -15.63
N TYR A 126 11.22 -5.59 -14.41
CA TYR A 126 10.37 -5.22 -13.29
C TYR A 126 9.50 -4.00 -13.57
N LEU A 127 10.10 -2.91 -14.07
CA LEU A 127 9.37 -1.67 -14.33
C LEU A 127 8.42 -1.81 -15.52
N GLU A 128 8.81 -2.52 -16.57
CA GLU A 128 8.00 -2.81 -17.74
C GLU A 128 6.77 -3.65 -17.37
N ASP A 129 6.93 -4.69 -16.55
CA ASP A 129 5.84 -5.51 -16.03
C ASP A 129 4.85 -4.68 -15.20
N ILE A 130 5.34 -3.75 -14.39
CA ILE A 130 4.50 -2.85 -13.60
C ILE A 130 3.73 -1.90 -14.52
N ILE A 131 4.40 -1.23 -15.45
CA ILE A 131 3.75 -0.28 -16.38
C ILE A 131 2.68 -0.99 -17.20
N SER A 132 2.97 -2.18 -17.72
CA SER A 132 2.02 -3.01 -18.46
C SER A 132 0.79 -3.35 -17.59
N SER A 133 1.03 -3.84 -16.36
CA SER A 133 -0.06 -4.18 -15.43
C SER A 133 -0.93 -2.99 -15.06
N VAL A 134 -0.31 -1.82 -14.82
CA VAL A 134 -1.04 -0.58 -14.50
C VAL A 134 -1.93 -0.10 -15.62
N ASN A 135 -1.62 -0.42 -16.87
CA ASN A 135 -2.48 -0.10 -18.01
C ASN A 135 -3.79 -0.92 -18.05
N GLU A 136 -3.81 -2.05 -17.35
CA GLU A 136 -4.98 -2.93 -17.26
C GLU A 136 -5.78 -2.75 -15.97
N LEU A 137 -5.28 -1.95 -15.01
CA LEU A 137 -5.89 -1.74 -13.70
C LEU A 137 -6.78 -0.48 -13.69
N SER A 138 -7.91 -0.56 -12.96
CA SER A 138 -8.88 0.53 -12.81
C SER A 138 -8.74 1.38 -11.54
N PRO A 139 -8.12 0.90 -10.42
CA PRO A 139 -7.92 1.69 -9.21
C PRO A 139 -7.03 2.91 -9.41
N TYR A 140 -7.02 3.80 -8.42
CA TYR A 140 -5.95 4.79 -8.32
C TYR A 140 -4.60 4.11 -8.11
N ILE A 141 -3.59 4.52 -8.85
CA ILE A 141 -2.22 4.01 -8.75
C ILE A 141 -1.31 5.12 -8.24
N SER A 142 -0.47 4.80 -7.26
CA SER A 142 0.61 5.69 -6.82
C SER A 142 1.94 4.96 -6.95
N TYR A 143 2.78 5.40 -7.87
CA TYR A 143 4.19 5.02 -7.90
C TYR A 143 4.92 5.75 -6.78
N ARG A 144 5.61 5.02 -5.90
CA ARG A 144 6.28 5.58 -4.72
C ARG A 144 7.78 5.39 -4.79
N PHE A 145 8.51 6.50 -4.55
CA PHE A 145 9.95 6.54 -4.33
C PHE A 145 10.19 7.22 -2.98
N TRP A 146 10.12 6.44 -1.90
CA TRP A 146 10.23 6.90 -0.51
C TRP A 146 11.58 6.52 0.10
N THR A 147 12.64 6.75 -0.65
CA THR A 147 14.02 6.47 -0.25
C THR A 147 14.97 7.60 -0.61
N LEU A 148 14.44 8.81 -0.79
CA LEU A 148 15.28 9.98 -0.99
C LEU A 148 16.15 10.24 0.24
N ASP A 149 17.37 10.69 0.02
CA ASP A 149 18.28 11.14 1.07
C ASP A 149 18.44 12.67 0.96
N ASN A 150 17.88 13.41 1.93
CA ASN A 150 17.83 14.88 1.89
C ASN A 150 17.34 15.41 0.53
N ASN A 151 16.22 14.87 0.04
CA ASN A 151 15.62 15.14 -1.26
C ASN A 151 16.50 14.75 -2.48
N LYS A 152 17.58 13.99 -2.28
CA LYS A 152 18.42 13.49 -3.37
C LYS A 152 18.00 12.09 -3.78
N MET A 153 17.87 11.87 -5.09
CA MET A 153 17.54 10.59 -5.68
C MET A 153 18.79 9.75 -5.89
N ASP A 154 18.72 8.46 -5.58
CA ASP A 154 19.72 7.48 -5.98
C ASP A 154 19.69 7.22 -7.51
N ASN A 155 20.65 6.46 -8.00
CA ASN A 155 20.79 6.20 -9.44
C ASN A 155 19.61 5.38 -9.99
N LYS A 156 19.12 4.40 -9.24
CA LYS A 156 17.96 3.58 -9.65
C LYS A 156 16.70 4.42 -9.77
N THR A 157 16.44 5.29 -8.79
CA THR A 157 15.31 6.22 -8.82
C THR A 157 15.40 7.16 -10.03
N LYS A 158 16.57 7.72 -10.32
CA LYS A 158 16.79 8.58 -11.49
C LYS A 158 16.53 7.85 -12.80
N GLU A 159 17.01 6.61 -12.93
CA GLU A 159 16.78 5.78 -14.11
C GLU A 159 15.28 5.50 -14.31
N TYR A 160 14.58 5.06 -13.26
CA TYR A 160 13.15 4.78 -13.33
C TYR A 160 12.34 6.03 -13.66
N ILE A 161 12.67 7.17 -13.07
CA ILE A 161 12.02 8.45 -13.39
C ILE A 161 12.25 8.83 -14.87
N LYS A 162 13.45 8.61 -15.41
CA LYS A 162 13.72 8.85 -16.84
C LYS A 162 12.83 8.00 -17.74
N ILE A 163 12.63 6.72 -17.39
CA ILE A 163 11.74 5.82 -18.14
C ILE A 163 10.28 6.29 -18.02
N LEU A 164 9.82 6.61 -16.80
CA LEU A 164 8.44 7.07 -16.57
C LEU A 164 8.16 8.40 -17.29
N LYS A 165 9.10 9.34 -17.31
CA LYS A 165 9.01 10.58 -18.12
C LYS A 165 8.72 10.27 -19.58
N LYS A 166 9.49 9.34 -20.18
CA LYS A 166 9.32 8.93 -21.56
C LYS A 166 7.98 8.24 -21.80
N VAL A 167 7.60 7.28 -20.94
CA VAL A 167 6.38 6.49 -21.10
C VAL A 167 5.14 7.34 -20.98
N TYR A 168 5.11 8.28 -20.04
CA TYR A 168 3.95 9.14 -19.77
C TYR A 168 4.03 10.52 -20.44
N ASN A 169 5.02 10.75 -21.29
CA ASN A 169 5.25 12.01 -22.00
C ASN A 169 5.23 13.22 -21.05
N LYS A 170 6.10 13.18 -20.01
CA LYS A 170 6.25 14.24 -19.01
C LYS A 170 7.61 14.91 -19.14
N GLU A 171 7.64 16.23 -19.16
CA GLU A 171 8.88 17.00 -19.16
C GLU A 171 9.53 17.03 -17.78
N GLU A 172 8.70 17.14 -16.73
CA GLU A 172 9.17 17.19 -15.34
C GLU A 172 8.46 16.13 -14.49
N ILE A 173 9.12 15.74 -13.41
CA ILE A 173 8.59 14.86 -12.36
C ILE A 173 8.82 15.54 -11.01
N TYR A 174 7.73 15.64 -10.25
CA TYR A 174 7.71 16.18 -8.88
C TYR A 174 6.73 15.37 -8.03
N ASP A 175 6.78 15.55 -6.72
CA ASP A 175 5.86 14.86 -5.82
C ASP A 175 4.39 15.21 -6.11
N GLY A 176 3.54 14.19 -6.16
CA GLY A 176 2.10 14.34 -6.43
C GLY A 176 1.73 14.53 -7.89
N ILE A 177 2.69 14.51 -8.83
CA ILE A 177 2.37 14.67 -10.26
C ILE A 177 1.41 13.59 -10.76
N LYS A 178 0.41 14.01 -11.54
CA LYS A 178 -0.47 13.12 -12.30
C LYS A 178 0.21 12.71 -13.60
N LEU A 179 0.54 11.43 -13.75
CA LEU A 179 1.17 10.88 -14.94
C LEU A 179 0.16 10.63 -16.08
N LYS A 180 -0.96 9.97 -15.74
CA LYS A 180 -2.14 9.82 -16.59
C LYS A 180 -3.39 9.77 -15.70
N ASP A 181 -4.57 9.47 -16.28
CA ASP A 181 -5.76 9.32 -15.45
C ASP A 181 -5.57 8.25 -14.38
N LYS A 182 -5.93 8.60 -13.13
CA LYS A 182 -5.76 7.79 -11.91
C LYS A 182 -4.34 7.30 -11.59
N VAL A 183 -3.29 7.73 -12.32
CA VAL A 183 -1.90 7.33 -12.05
C VAL A 183 -1.09 8.54 -11.61
N TYR A 184 -0.51 8.42 -10.43
CA TYR A 184 0.25 9.47 -9.76
C TYR A 184 1.64 8.96 -9.37
N LEU A 185 2.55 9.88 -9.13
CA LEU A 185 3.88 9.58 -8.60
C LEU A 185 4.06 10.33 -7.27
N SER A 186 4.65 9.67 -6.28
CA SER A 186 4.96 10.24 -4.97
C SER A 186 6.45 10.07 -4.67
N LEU A 187 7.06 11.17 -4.26
CA LEU A 187 8.46 11.24 -3.83
C LEU A 187 8.50 11.57 -2.35
N ASP A 188 9.27 10.84 -1.57
CA ASP A 188 9.45 11.15 -0.14
C ASP A 188 10.85 10.71 0.34
N ASN A 189 11.27 11.30 1.44
CA ASN A 189 12.50 10.92 2.09
C ASN A 189 12.37 9.56 2.78
N LYS A 190 13.51 8.91 2.98
CA LYS A 190 13.58 7.64 3.68
C LYS A 190 12.97 7.76 5.07
N PHE A 191 11.96 6.93 5.33
CA PHE A 191 11.34 6.85 6.65
C PHE A 191 12.25 6.17 7.66
N THR A 192 12.43 6.78 8.82
CA THR A 192 13.12 6.17 9.93
C THR A 192 12.11 5.56 10.90
N TRP A 193 12.19 4.25 11.09
CA TRP A 193 11.29 3.56 12.02
C TRP A 193 11.48 4.06 13.45
N PRO A 194 10.39 4.34 14.18
CA PRO A 194 10.48 4.71 15.60
C PRO A 194 11.20 3.64 16.40
N SER A 195 12.10 4.06 17.27
CA SER A 195 12.80 3.19 18.22
C SER A 195 12.65 3.78 19.61
N ILE A 196 12.48 2.92 20.63
CA ILE A 196 12.44 3.33 22.03
C ILE A 196 13.74 4.00 22.49
N ASN A 197 14.84 3.78 21.75
CA ASN A 197 16.14 4.39 22.02
C ASN A 197 16.33 5.75 21.30
N ASN A 198 15.41 6.16 20.45
CA ASN A 198 15.48 7.41 19.74
C ASN A 198 14.61 8.45 20.46
N ASN A 199 15.22 9.49 21.00
CA ASN A 199 14.54 10.62 21.65
C ASN A 199 13.88 11.53 20.59
N TYR A 200 12.84 11.06 19.90
CA TYR A 200 12.03 11.89 19.01
C TYR A 200 10.91 12.60 19.79
N TYR A 201 11.30 13.59 20.60
CA TYR A 201 10.32 14.37 21.37
C TYR A 201 9.66 15.51 20.60
N ASN A 202 10.02 15.79 19.33
CA ASN A 202 9.58 16.99 18.62
C ASN A 202 8.96 16.81 17.23
N GLU A 203 8.80 15.59 16.73
CA GLU A 203 8.10 15.41 15.47
C GLU A 203 6.71 14.81 15.71
N ARG A 204 5.68 15.56 15.38
CA ARG A 204 4.31 15.03 15.33
C ARG A 204 4.28 13.95 14.25
N GLY A 205 4.32 12.69 14.67
CA GLY A 205 4.20 11.56 13.77
C GLY A 205 2.86 11.62 13.05
N THR A 206 2.92 11.73 11.75
CA THR A 206 1.77 11.46 10.89
C THR A 206 1.73 9.97 10.61
N CYS A 207 0.97 9.22 11.39
CA CYS A 207 0.55 7.87 11.01
C CYS A 207 -0.59 7.93 10.01
#